data_1fe522e735a1c490c84cc28c7b414405
#
_entry.id   1fe522e735a1c490c84cc28c7b414405
#
_cell.length_a   1.000
_cell.length_b   1.000
_cell.length_c   1.000
_cell.angle_alpha   90.00
_cell.angle_beta   90.00
_cell.angle_gamma   90.00
#
_symmetry.space_group_name_H-M   'P 1'
#
loop_
_entity.id
_entity.type
_entity.pdbx_description
1 polymer ?
#
loop_
_entity_poly.entity_id
_entity_poly.type
_entity_poly.pdbx_seq_one_letter_code
_entity_poly.pdbx_strand_id
1 'polypeptide(L)'
;MGCPVKNNDIYFIDARGYFGSHDVLGDIRYDWAKLYYSMSGNFDRFNVKEFKIEIKENSVDFEIKSNGWENLTQKVLNNMKNCKIDDIKFIHAIIWLSLASHCWEDYDSMCLAFYNGVELIGEHI
;
A
#
# COMPACT_ATOMS: atom_id res chain seq x y z
N MET A 1 12.00 -1.72 7.19
CA MET A 1 11.72 -3.14 7.49
C MET A 1 12.68 -4.02 6.69
N GLY A 2 13.34 -4.94 7.35
CA GLY A 2 14.25 -5.86 6.70
C GLY A 2 13.65 -7.26 6.56
N CYS A 3 14.13 -7.99 5.54
CA CYS A 3 13.73 -9.37 5.31
C CYS A 3 14.99 -10.23 5.21
N PRO A 4 15.55 -10.69 6.34
CA PRO A 4 16.70 -11.58 6.28
C PRO A 4 16.31 -12.92 5.65
N VAL A 5 17.22 -13.51 4.91
CA VAL A 5 17.02 -14.82 4.29
C VAL A 5 17.92 -15.84 5.01
N LYS A 6 17.32 -16.95 5.44
CA LYS A 6 18.04 -18.02 6.10
C LYS A 6 17.47 -19.35 5.62
N ASN A 7 18.32 -20.24 5.09
CA ASN A 7 17.92 -21.55 4.56
C ASN A 7 16.81 -21.43 3.48
N ASN A 8 16.89 -20.39 2.65
CA ASN A 8 15.90 -20.06 1.62
C ASN A 8 14.52 -19.66 2.17
N ASP A 9 14.39 -19.49 3.49
CA ASP A 9 13.18 -18.96 4.11
C ASP A 9 13.31 -17.45 4.27
N ILE A 10 12.17 -16.76 4.22
CA ILE A 10 12.10 -15.32 4.40
C ILE A 10 11.45 -15.04 5.75
N TYR A 11 12.13 -14.27 6.58
CA TYR A 11 11.62 -13.86 7.89
C TYR A 11 11.37 -12.36 7.88
N PHE A 12 10.15 -11.97 8.27
CA PHE A 12 9.80 -10.56 8.42
C PHE A 12 10.22 -10.10 9.81
N ILE A 13 10.88 -8.96 9.86
CA ILE A 13 11.25 -8.29 11.11
C ILE A 13 10.51 -6.95 11.17
N ASP A 14 10.55 -6.30 12.32
CA ASP A 14 9.83 -5.04 12.58
C ASP A 14 8.32 -5.18 12.36
N ALA A 15 7.76 -6.27 12.91
CA ALA A 15 6.32 -6.45 12.90
C ALA A 15 5.64 -5.25 13.55
N ARG A 16 4.39 -4.97 13.14
CA ARG A 16 3.62 -3.84 13.65
C ARG A 16 3.55 -3.80 15.18
N GLY A 17 3.52 -4.99 15.83
CA GLY A 17 3.49 -5.09 17.28
C GLY A 17 2.10 -4.97 17.89
N TYR A 18 1.13 -4.45 17.17
CA TYR A 18 -0.26 -4.37 17.62
C TYR A 18 -1.21 -4.36 16.44
N PHE A 19 -2.45 -4.76 16.68
CA PHE A 19 -3.52 -4.68 15.69
C PHE A 19 -4.85 -4.61 16.43
N GLY A 20 -5.45 -3.42 16.46
CA GLY A 20 -6.66 -3.20 17.25
C GLY A 20 -6.40 -3.49 18.72
N SER A 21 -7.12 -4.47 19.28
CA SER A 21 -6.97 -4.90 20.67
C SER A 21 -5.89 -5.98 20.85
N HIS A 22 -5.21 -6.40 19.78
CA HIS A 22 -4.17 -7.43 19.83
C HIS A 22 -2.80 -6.80 19.73
N ASP A 23 -1.89 -7.20 20.61
CA ASP A 23 -0.55 -6.62 20.69
C ASP A 23 0.44 -7.26 19.70
N VAL A 24 0.32 -8.56 19.44
CA VAL A 24 1.28 -9.31 18.62
C VAL A 24 0.61 -9.94 17.41
N LEU A 25 -0.60 -10.47 17.61
CA LEU A 25 -1.36 -11.13 16.56
C LEU A 25 -2.25 -10.12 15.84
N GLY A 26 -2.38 -10.27 14.55
CA GLY A 26 -3.22 -9.42 13.74
C GLY A 26 -3.72 -10.16 12.52
N ASP A 27 -4.43 -9.45 11.65
CA ASP A 27 -4.95 -10.01 10.42
C ASP A 27 -3.83 -10.07 9.38
N ILE A 28 -3.51 -11.27 8.91
CA ILE A 28 -2.46 -11.49 7.92
C ILE A 28 -2.74 -10.73 6.62
N ARG A 29 -4.00 -10.44 6.33
CA ARG A 29 -4.35 -9.67 5.12
C ARG A 29 -3.74 -8.28 5.13
N TYR A 30 -3.57 -7.69 6.32
CA TYR A 30 -2.90 -6.39 6.45
C TYR A 30 -1.45 -6.47 5.98
N ASP A 31 -0.73 -7.53 6.36
CA ASP A 31 0.67 -7.70 5.96
C ASP A 31 0.79 -7.88 4.44
N TRP A 32 -0.09 -8.68 3.84
CA TRP A 32 -0.13 -8.83 2.40
C TRP A 32 -0.49 -7.50 1.71
N ALA A 33 -1.41 -6.73 2.29
CA ALA A 33 -1.78 -5.43 1.75
C ALA A 33 -0.62 -4.43 1.81
N LYS A 34 0.18 -4.46 2.87
CA LYS A 34 1.37 -3.61 2.98
C LYS A 34 2.40 -3.98 1.94
N LEU A 35 2.58 -5.26 1.67
CA LEU A 35 3.48 -5.71 0.61
C LEU A 35 2.97 -5.26 -0.76
N TYR A 36 1.67 -5.42 -1.02
CA TYR A 36 1.03 -4.96 -2.25
C TYR A 36 1.19 -3.44 -2.42
N TYR A 37 1.04 -2.70 -1.34
CA TYR A 37 1.21 -1.25 -1.28
C TYR A 37 2.61 -0.82 -1.74
N SER A 38 3.63 -1.58 -1.37
CA SER A 38 4.99 -1.30 -1.83
C SER A 38 5.21 -1.74 -3.28
N MET A 39 4.69 -2.90 -3.67
CA MET A 39 4.97 -3.48 -4.99
C MET A 39 4.13 -2.86 -6.11
N SER A 40 2.83 -2.80 -5.94
CA SER A 40 1.92 -2.24 -6.96
C SER A 40 1.55 -0.80 -6.69
N GLY A 41 1.52 -0.40 -5.42
CA GLY A 41 1.15 0.96 -5.05
C GLY A 41 2.26 1.98 -5.26
N ASN A 42 3.50 1.53 -5.47
CA ASN A 42 4.65 2.41 -5.67
C ASN A 42 4.87 3.37 -4.49
N PHE A 43 4.57 2.92 -3.28
CA PHE A 43 4.69 3.77 -2.10
C PHE A 43 6.10 4.33 -1.91
N ASP A 44 7.12 3.54 -2.19
CA ASP A 44 8.50 3.98 -2.05
C ASP A 44 8.81 5.19 -2.95
N ARG A 45 8.24 5.23 -4.15
CA ARG A 45 8.36 6.38 -5.06
C ARG A 45 7.54 7.56 -4.56
N PHE A 46 6.34 7.30 -4.07
CA PHE A 46 5.52 8.33 -3.45
C PHE A 46 6.24 8.96 -2.25
N ASN A 47 6.85 8.14 -1.43
CA ASN A 47 7.50 8.60 -0.21
C ASN A 47 8.68 9.54 -0.46
N VAL A 48 9.36 9.41 -1.60
CA VAL A 48 10.43 10.32 -2.02
C VAL A 48 9.94 11.39 -3.01
N LYS A 49 8.62 11.57 -3.09
CA LYS A 49 7.95 12.59 -3.90
C LYS A 49 8.19 12.45 -5.41
N GLU A 50 8.39 11.23 -5.89
CA GLU A 50 8.48 10.95 -7.32
C GLU A 50 7.08 10.71 -7.88
N PHE A 51 6.25 11.74 -7.84
CA PHE A 51 4.90 11.71 -8.36
C PHE A 51 4.52 13.08 -8.93
N LYS A 52 3.43 13.10 -9.69
CA LYS A 52 2.81 14.31 -10.21
C LYS A 52 1.35 14.32 -9.86
N ILE A 53 0.82 15.48 -9.50
CA ILE A 53 -0.60 15.66 -9.26
C ILE A 53 -1.03 17.01 -9.83
N GLU A 54 -2.15 17.01 -10.53
CA GLU A 54 -2.76 18.22 -11.06
C GLU A 54 -4.24 18.22 -10.71
N ILE A 55 -4.65 19.19 -9.90
CA ILE A 55 -6.03 19.32 -9.47
C ILE A 55 -6.71 20.36 -10.38
N LYS A 56 -7.71 19.92 -11.13
CA LYS A 56 -8.49 20.74 -12.04
C LYS A 56 -9.87 21.01 -11.43
N GLU A 57 -10.65 21.88 -12.07
CA GLU A 57 -11.98 22.24 -11.57
C GLU A 57 -12.90 21.02 -11.40
N ASN A 58 -12.89 20.09 -12.37
CA ASN A 58 -13.78 18.93 -12.38
C ASN A 58 -13.06 17.58 -12.39
N SER A 59 -11.75 17.58 -12.23
CA SER A 59 -10.98 16.34 -12.27
C SER A 59 -9.66 16.48 -11.54
N VAL A 60 -9.07 15.33 -11.21
CA VAL A 60 -7.73 15.28 -10.62
C VAL A 60 -6.94 14.25 -11.41
N ASP A 61 -5.81 14.67 -11.95
CA ASP A 61 -4.88 13.78 -12.64
C ASP A 61 -3.66 13.58 -11.75
N PHE A 62 -3.28 12.33 -11.53
CA PHE A 62 -2.08 12.03 -10.75
C PHE A 62 -1.40 10.78 -11.28
N GLU A 63 -0.11 10.70 -11.05
CA GLU A 63 0.70 9.56 -11.45
C GLU A 63 1.86 9.41 -10.48
N ILE A 64 2.09 8.20 -9.99
CA ILE A 64 3.25 7.86 -9.18
C ILE A 64 4.22 7.09 -10.07
N LYS A 65 5.50 7.47 -10.03
CA LYS A 65 6.54 6.81 -10.82
C LYS A 65 6.61 5.33 -10.45
N SER A 66 6.72 4.47 -11.46
CA SER A 66 6.85 3.03 -11.25
C SER A 66 8.19 2.70 -10.58
N ASN A 67 8.16 1.77 -9.64
CA ASN A 67 9.36 1.21 -9.03
C ASN A 67 9.86 -0.05 -9.76
N GLY A 68 9.11 -0.51 -10.77
CA GLY A 68 9.49 -1.68 -11.55
C GLY A 68 9.05 -3.02 -10.94
N TRP A 69 8.36 -3.00 -9.81
CA TRP A 69 7.97 -4.22 -9.09
C TRP A 69 6.59 -4.75 -9.46
N GLU A 70 5.80 -3.99 -10.22
CA GLU A 70 4.41 -4.35 -10.53
C GLU A 70 4.30 -5.73 -11.19
N ASN A 71 5.25 -6.07 -12.07
CA ASN A 71 5.23 -7.35 -12.78
C ASN A 71 5.48 -8.55 -11.88
N LEU A 72 6.05 -8.33 -10.70
CA LEU A 72 6.31 -9.39 -9.73
C LEU A 72 5.16 -9.60 -8.75
N THR A 73 4.24 -8.64 -8.71
CA THR A 73 3.13 -8.64 -7.74
C THR A 73 2.30 -9.93 -7.84
N GLN A 74 1.94 -10.34 -9.06
CA GLN A 74 1.12 -11.53 -9.24
C GLN A 74 1.81 -12.79 -8.74
N LYS A 75 3.13 -12.90 -8.94
CA LYS A 75 3.91 -14.04 -8.43
C LYS A 75 3.87 -14.11 -6.91
N VAL A 76 3.98 -12.95 -6.26
CA VAL A 76 3.93 -12.89 -4.80
C VAL A 76 2.53 -13.24 -4.30
N LEU A 77 1.50 -12.67 -4.93
CA LEU A 77 0.12 -12.92 -4.53
C LEU A 77 -0.29 -14.39 -4.72
N ASN A 78 0.29 -15.08 -5.70
CA ASN A 78 0.00 -16.51 -5.91
C ASN A 78 0.45 -17.38 -4.73
N ASN A 79 1.30 -16.87 -3.86
CA ASN A 79 1.75 -17.57 -2.67
C ASN A 79 0.88 -17.29 -1.45
N MET A 80 -0.12 -16.42 -1.57
CA MET A 80 -1.04 -16.17 -0.47
C MET A 80 -1.90 -17.40 -0.20
N LYS A 81 -2.09 -17.68 1.08
CA LYS A 81 -2.97 -18.75 1.55
C LYS A 81 -4.01 -18.14 2.47
N ASN A 82 -5.24 -18.63 2.36
CA ASN A 82 -6.36 -18.21 3.23
C ASN A 82 -6.70 -16.72 3.11
N CYS A 83 -6.36 -16.09 1.98
CA CYS A 83 -6.66 -14.69 1.71
C CYS A 83 -7.21 -14.57 0.29
N LYS A 84 -8.13 -13.62 0.11
CA LYS A 84 -8.65 -13.27 -1.21
C LYS A 84 -7.96 -11.98 -1.68
N ILE A 85 -7.60 -11.94 -2.96
CA ILE A 85 -6.93 -10.76 -3.52
C ILE A 85 -7.81 -9.50 -3.42
N ASP A 86 -9.13 -9.65 -3.53
CA ASP A 86 -10.04 -8.51 -3.40
C ASP A 86 -9.98 -7.88 -2.02
N ASP A 87 -9.84 -8.70 -0.97
CA ASP A 87 -9.65 -8.20 0.39
C ASP A 87 -8.35 -7.42 0.52
N ILE A 88 -7.28 -7.93 -0.11
CA ILE A 88 -5.98 -7.26 -0.10
C ILE A 88 -6.06 -5.90 -0.80
N LYS A 89 -6.71 -5.84 -1.95
CA LYS A 89 -6.89 -4.59 -2.69
C LYS A 89 -7.73 -3.58 -1.93
N PHE A 90 -8.76 -4.05 -1.23
CA PHE A 90 -9.59 -3.19 -0.39
C PHE A 90 -8.78 -2.60 0.77
N ILE A 91 -8.03 -3.44 1.47
CA ILE A 91 -7.18 -2.97 2.58
C ILE A 91 -6.11 -2.01 2.05
N HIS A 92 -5.56 -2.27 0.87
CA HIS A 92 -4.61 -1.39 0.20
C HIS A 92 -5.21 0.02 0.01
N ALA A 93 -6.45 0.09 -0.46
CA ALA A 93 -7.14 1.38 -0.61
C ALA A 93 -7.29 2.11 0.74
N ILE A 94 -7.64 1.37 1.79
CA ILE A 94 -7.75 1.93 3.14
C ILE A 94 -6.39 2.46 3.63
N ILE A 95 -5.30 1.76 3.32
CA ILE A 95 -3.96 2.22 3.68
C ILE A 95 -3.67 3.59 3.05
N TRP A 96 -4.02 3.79 1.79
CA TRP A 96 -3.82 5.08 1.12
C TRP A 96 -4.65 6.19 1.78
N LEU A 97 -5.91 5.91 2.12
CA LEU A 97 -6.76 6.88 2.81
C LEU A 97 -6.21 7.23 4.18
N SER A 98 -5.73 6.23 4.91
CA SER A 98 -5.09 6.44 6.22
C SER A 98 -3.82 7.28 6.08
N LEU A 99 -3.03 7.02 5.04
CA LEU A 99 -1.81 7.78 4.78
C LEU A 99 -2.10 9.26 4.59
N ALA A 100 -3.20 9.60 3.94
CA ALA A 100 -3.56 11.00 3.73
C ALA A 100 -3.65 11.79 5.04
N SER A 101 -4.08 11.14 6.12
CA SER A 101 -4.17 11.80 7.44
C SER A 101 -2.80 12.01 8.09
N HIS A 102 -1.76 11.36 7.59
CA HIS A 102 -0.40 11.47 8.13
C HIS A 102 0.52 12.35 7.27
N CYS A 103 0.05 12.80 6.11
CA CYS A 103 0.86 13.61 5.19
C CYS A 103 0.49 15.09 5.23
N TRP A 104 -0.05 15.58 6.35
CA TRP A 104 -0.58 16.93 6.46
C TRP A 104 0.48 18.03 6.23
N GLU A 105 1.75 17.72 6.37
CA GLU A 105 2.83 18.69 6.16
C GLU A 105 3.12 18.97 4.69
N ASP A 106 2.68 18.10 3.80
CA ASP A 106 2.88 18.24 2.36
C ASP A 106 1.54 18.12 1.65
N TYR A 107 1.04 19.25 1.15
CA TYR A 107 -0.28 19.33 0.53
C TYR A 107 -0.43 18.36 -0.64
N ASP A 108 0.57 18.31 -1.53
CA ASP A 108 0.50 17.45 -2.72
C ASP A 108 0.48 15.97 -2.35
N SER A 109 1.29 15.56 -1.37
CA SER A 109 1.29 14.18 -0.87
C SER A 109 -0.06 13.81 -0.23
N MET A 110 -0.61 14.73 0.57
CA MET A 110 -1.91 14.51 1.20
C MET A 110 -3.01 14.34 0.16
N CYS A 111 -3.06 15.23 -0.83
CA CYS A 111 -4.06 15.17 -1.89
C CYS A 111 -3.91 13.90 -2.72
N LEU A 112 -2.69 13.53 -3.12
CA LEU A 112 -2.47 12.34 -3.92
C LEU A 112 -2.89 11.09 -3.15
N ALA A 113 -2.49 10.96 -1.89
CA ALA A 113 -2.85 9.81 -1.07
C ALA A 113 -4.37 9.68 -0.93
N PHE A 114 -5.06 10.79 -0.71
CA PHE A 114 -6.52 10.80 -0.60
C PHE A 114 -7.19 10.39 -1.90
N TYR A 115 -6.85 11.05 -3.01
CA TYR A 115 -7.48 10.75 -4.30
C TYR A 115 -7.16 9.35 -4.79
N ASN A 116 -5.93 8.88 -4.58
CA ASN A 116 -5.56 7.51 -4.91
C ASN A 116 -6.38 6.50 -4.12
N GLY A 117 -6.55 6.73 -2.82
CA GLY A 117 -7.38 5.87 -1.99
C GLY A 117 -8.84 5.86 -2.42
N VAL A 118 -9.40 7.02 -2.77
CA VAL A 118 -10.78 7.13 -3.25
C VAL A 118 -10.97 6.37 -4.56
N GLU A 119 -10.04 6.53 -5.50
CA GLU A 119 -10.08 5.82 -6.78
C GLU A 119 -10.02 4.30 -6.58
N LEU A 120 -9.11 3.84 -5.73
CA LEU A 120 -8.98 2.41 -5.45
C LEU A 120 -10.22 1.83 -4.77
N ILE A 121 -10.85 2.58 -3.86
CA ILE A 121 -12.11 2.14 -3.23
C ILE A 121 -13.22 2.07 -4.27
N GLY A 122 -13.27 3.01 -5.19
CA GLY A 122 -14.27 3.01 -6.26
C GLY A 122 -14.26 1.75 -7.12
N GLU A 123 -13.12 1.10 -7.23
CA GLU A 123 -13.00 -0.16 -7.97
C GLU A 123 -13.68 -1.33 -7.27
N HIS A 124 -14.05 -1.19 -5.99
CA HIS A 124 -14.70 -2.24 -5.19
C HIS A 124 -16.18 -2.03 -4.97
N ILE A 125 -16.75 -0.95 -5.47
CA ILE A 125 -18.18 -0.62 -5.29
C ILE A 125 -19.00 -1.07 -6.49
#